data_48a488d4c013100093c05d556b6ad669
#
_entry.id   48a488d4c013100093c05d556b6ad669
#
_cell.length_a   1.000
_cell.length_b   1.000
_cell.length_c   1.000
_cell.angle_alpha   90.00
_cell.angle_beta   90.00
_cell.angle_gamma   90.00
#
_symmetry.space_group_name_H-M   'P 1'
#
loop_
_entity.id
_entity.type
_entity.pdbx_description
1 polymer ?
#
loop_
_entity_poly.entity_id
_entity_poly.type
_entity_poly.pdbx_seq_one_letter_code
_entity_poly.pdbx_strand_id
1 'polypeptide(L)'
;DDVLMMRMLASTGSPGDVFFVISHTGRTKEIVDIVQIAMKNDAMVVALTSPKSPLAMLSSISLEVDVPENTDEYMAMTSRIVHLVILDVLATGFTLRRGPEFLTHLEKIKSSLKPTRYNQFGK
;
A
#
# COMPACT_ATOMS: atom_id res chain seq x y z
N ASP A 1 -10.28 -7.99 5.02
CA ASP A 1 -10.30 -6.53 5.15
C ASP A 1 -11.48 -6.15 6.03
N ASP A 2 -11.19 -5.60 7.20
CA ASP A 2 -12.20 -5.21 8.18
C ASP A 2 -12.40 -3.69 8.10
N VAL A 3 -13.52 -3.30 7.49
CA VAL A 3 -13.89 -1.88 7.30
C VAL A 3 -13.98 -1.15 8.64
N LEU A 4 -14.46 -1.82 9.68
CA LEU A 4 -14.57 -1.24 11.02
C LEU A 4 -13.18 -0.93 11.60
N MET A 5 -12.26 -1.88 11.50
CA MET A 5 -10.87 -1.70 11.94
C MET A 5 -10.18 -0.58 11.17
N MET A 6 -10.32 -0.53 9.86
CA MET A 6 -9.77 0.55 9.03
C MET A 6 -10.32 1.91 9.44
N ARG A 7 -11.63 1.99 9.73
CA ARG A 7 -12.26 3.23 10.19
C ARG A 7 -11.77 3.67 11.57
N MET A 8 -11.56 2.71 12.49
CA MET A 8 -10.97 2.99 13.80
C MET A 8 -9.54 3.54 13.67
N LEU A 9 -8.70 2.91 12.86
CA LEU A 9 -7.34 3.39 12.60
C LEU A 9 -7.34 4.80 11.99
N ALA A 10 -8.19 5.07 11.01
CA ALA A 10 -8.31 6.39 10.41
C ALA A 10 -8.76 7.46 11.42
N SER A 11 -9.64 7.07 12.37
CA SER A 11 -10.13 7.97 13.42
C SER A 11 -9.07 8.33 14.48
N THR A 12 -8.05 7.48 14.62
CA THR A 12 -6.92 7.69 15.54
C THR A 12 -5.68 8.24 14.86
N GLY A 13 -5.76 8.50 13.55
CA GLY A 13 -4.67 9.08 12.77
C GLY A 13 -4.26 10.46 13.29
N SER A 14 -3.01 10.81 13.08
CA SER A 14 -2.40 12.05 13.53
C SER A 14 -1.43 12.62 12.49
N PRO A 15 -1.02 13.88 12.60
CA PRO A 15 0.01 14.46 11.74
C PRO A 15 1.29 13.64 11.75
N GLY A 16 1.80 13.28 10.57
CA GLY A 16 2.96 12.41 10.39
C GLY A 16 2.63 10.96 10.11
N ASP A 17 1.40 10.51 10.33
CA ASP A 17 0.95 9.20 9.89
C ASP A 17 0.73 9.16 8.38
N VAL A 18 1.00 7.99 7.79
CA VAL A 18 0.78 7.73 6.36
C VAL A 18 -0.18 6.56 6.19
N PHE A 19 -1.30 6.83 5.57
CA PHE A 19 -2.24 5.79 5.13
C PHE A 19 -1.96 5.43 3.68
N PHE A 20 -1.52 4.19 3.45
CA PHE A 20 -1.35 3.67 2.11
C PHE A 20 -2.60 2.88 1.71
N VAL A 21 -3.34 3.38 0.72
CA VAL A 21 -4.65 2.86 0.34
C VAL A 21 -4.60 2.29 -1.07
N ILE A 22 -5.01 1.03 -1.22
CA ILE A 22 -5.05 0.35 -2.52
C ILE A 22 -6.49 0.04 -2.88
N SER A 23 -6.96 0.61 -3.99
CA SER A 23 -8.30 0.33 -4.53
C SER A 23 -8.28 0.45 -6.04
N HIS A 24 -8.51 -0.66 -6.75
CA HIS A 24 -8.45 -0.66 -8.21
C HIS A 24 -9.35 0.41 -8.81
N THR A 25 -10.64 0.41 -8.54
CA THR A 25 -11.58 1.38 -9.10
C THR A 25 -11.54 2.75 -8.41
N GLY A 26 -11.06 2.81 -7.15
CA GLY A 26 -11.09 4.02 -6.33
C GLY A 26 -12.48 4.59 -6.05
N ARG A 27 -13.54 3.79 -6.23
CA ARG A 27 -14.95 4.20 -6.14
C ARG A 27 -15.68 3.59 -4.95
N THR A 28 -15.04 2.69 -4.20
CA THR A 28 -15.64 2.05 -3.03
C THR A 28 -15.93 3.10 -1.96
N LYS A 29 -17.20 3.31 -1.68
CA LYS A 29 -17.67 4.40 -0.80
C LYS A 29 -17.04 4.32 0.58
N GLU A 30 -17.00 3.13 1.17
CA GLU A 30 -16.43 2.90 2.49
C GLU A 30 -14.95 3.32 2.55
N ILE A 31 -14.18 3.04 1.50
CA ILE A 31 -12.75 3.40 1.41
C ILE A 31 -12.61 4.91 1.31
N VAL A 32 -13.42 5.57 0.47
CA VAL A 32 -13.41 7.03 0.32
C VAL A 32 -13.77 7.71 1.64
N ASP A 33 -14.79 7.23 2.35
CA ASP A 33 -15.18 7.75 3.66
C ASP A 33 -14.08 7.60 4.71
N ILE A 34 -13.39 6.45 4.73
CA ILE A 34 -12.26 6.20 5.64
C ILE A 34 -11.09 7.15 5.36
N VAL A 35 -10.78 7.37 4.09
CA VAL A 35 -9.73 8.30 3.66
C VAL A 35 -10.07 9.73 4.09
N GLN A 36 -11.32 10.15 3.97
CA GLN A 36 -11.75 11.47 4.45
C GLN A 36 -11.55 11.63 5.96
N ILE A 37 -11.80 10.57 6.75
CA ILE A 37 -11.55 10.60 8.19
C ILE A 37 -10.06 10.75 8.47
N ALA A 38 -9.20 9.97 7.82
CA ALA A 38 -7.74 10.08 8.00
C ALA A 38 -7.23 11.48 7.68
N MET A 39 -7.68 12.07 6.56
CA MET A 39 -7.28 13.41 6.15
C MET A 39 -7.79 14.51 7.10
N LYS A 40 -8.97 14.36 7.70
CA LYS A 40 -9.47 15.28 8.72
C LYS A 40 -8.61 15.29 10.00
N ASN A 41 -7.86 14.23 10.23
CA ASN A 41 -6.91 14.10 11.33
C ASN A 41 -5.48 14.47 10.91
N ASP A 42 -5.31 15.18 9.79
CA ASP A 42 -4.04 15.63 9.24
C ASP A 42 -3.05 14.50 8.90
N ALA A 43 -3.53 13.28 8.72
CA ALA A 43 -2.72 12.18 8.21
C ALA A 43 -2.53 12.31 6.69
N MET A 44 -1.36 11.88 6.21
CA MET A 44 -1.09 11.82 4.77
C MET A 44 -1.72 10.57 4.16
N VAL A 45 -2.37 10.72 3.03
CA VAL A 45 -2.92 9.59 2.28
C VAL A 45 -2.20 9.41 0.95
N VAL A 46 -1.63 8.22 0.75
CA VAL A 46 -1.05 7.78 -0.52
C VAL A 46 -1.97 6.72 -1.11
N ALA A 47 -2.53 6.97 -2.27
CA ALA A 47 -3.43 6.02 -2.94
C ALA A 47 -2.77 5.36 -4.16
N LEU A 48 -3.01 4.07 -4.31
CA LEU A 48 -2.74 3.31 -5.53
C LEU A 48 -4.09 2.92 -6.14
N THR A 49 -4.45 3.54 -7.27
CA THR A 49 -5.83 3.47 -7.78
C THR A 49 -5.93 3.84 -9.26
N SER A 50 -7.12 3.72 -9.84
CA SER A 50 -7.40 4.16 -11.21
C SER A 50 -7.35 5.68 -11.35
N PRO A 51 -6.92 6.18 -12.53
CA PRO A 51 -6.91 7.60 -12.83
C PRO A 51 -8.28 8.26 -12.66
N LYS A 52 -8.26 9.52 -12.23
CA LYS A 52 -9.47 10.35 -12.11
C LYS A 52 -10.57 9.75 -11.21
N SER A 53 -10.25 8.76 -10.40
CA SER A 53 -11.19 8.19 -9.45
C SER A 53 -11.44 9.12 -8.26
N PRO A 54 -12.57 8.99 -7.52
CA PRO A 54 -12.80 9.75 -6.30
C PRO A 54 -11.65 9.63 -5.30
N LEU A 55 -11.07 8.44 -5.17
CA LEU A 55 -9.92 8.19 -4.29
C LEU A 55 -8.67 8.92 -4.78
N ALA A 56 -8.39 8.92 -6.10
CA ALA A 56 -7.25 9.64 -6.67
C ALA A 56 -7.34 11.15 -6.42
N MET A 57 -8.52 11.71 -6.62
CA MET A 57 -8.76 13.15 -6.44
C MET A 57 -8.69 13.62 -4.97
N LEU A 58 -9.03 12.73 -4.04
CA LEU A 58 -9.06 13.04 -2.62
C LEU A 58 -7.67 12.89 -1.96
N SER A 59 -6.86 11.94 -2.41
CA SER A 59 -5.60 11.56 -1.75
C SER A 59 -4.53 12.65 -1.81
N SER A 60 -3.64 12.68 -0.83
CA SER A 60 -2.50 13.61 -0.81
C SER A 60 -1.50 13.31 -1.92
N ILE A 61 -1.30 12.03 -2.21
CA ILE A 61 -0.49 11.53 -3.34
C ILE A 61 -1.28 10.41 -4.02
N SER A 62 -1.39 10.47 -5.33
CA SER A 62 -2.04 9.44 -6.13
C SER A 62 -1.04 8.75 -7.05
N LEU A 63 -0.93 7.43 -6.90
CA LEU A 63 -0.23 6.55 -7.84
C LEU A 63 -1.28 5.96 -8.76
N GLU A 64 -1.41 6.54 -9.93
CA GLU A 64 -2.48 6.20 -10.85
C GLU A 64 -2.05 5.10 -11.82
N VAL A 65 -2.85 4.05 -11.88
CA VAL A 65 -2.62 2.89 -12.73
C VAL A 65 -3.87 2.63 -13.55
N ASP A 66 -3.71 2.73 -14.86
CA ASP A 66 -4.79 2.41 -15.81
C ASP A 66 -4.62 0.95 -16.27
N VAL A 67 -5.49 0.08 -15.75
CA VAL A 67 -5.55 -1.32 -16.15
C VAL A 67 -6.90 -1.54 -16.82
N PRO A 68 -6.91 -1.90 -18.12
CA PRO A 68 -8.15 -2.19 -18.83
C PRO A 68 -8.73 -3.53 -18.33
N GLU A 69 -9.48 -3.50 -17.25
CA GLU A 69 -10.11 -4.66 -16.64
C GLU A 69 -11.58 -4.36 -16.37
N ASN A 70 -12.47 -5.20 -16.91
CA ASN A 70 -13.90 -5.08 -16.65
C ASN A 70 -14.26 -5.78 -15.35
N THR A 71 -14.26 -5.03 -14.25
CA THR A 71 -14.57 -5.54 -12.90
C THR A 71 -16.04 -5.77 -12.67
N ASP A 72 -16.91 -5.32 -13.57
CA ASP A 72 -18.35 -5.56 -13.48
C ASP A 72 -18.72 -6.98 -13.94
N GLU A 73 -17.91 -7.57 -14.82
CA GLU A 73 -18.13 -8.92 -15.35
C GLU A 73 -17.19 -9.97 -14.74
N TYR A 74 -15.99 -9.58 -14.34
CA TYR A 74 -14.95 -10.50 -13.86
C TYR A 74 -14.34 -10.03 -12.55
N MET A 75 -13.87 -11.00 -11.75
CA MET A 75 -13.07 -10.68 -10.57
C MET A 75 -11.74 -10.05 -10.98
N ALA A 76 -11.34 -9.00 -10.28
CA ALA A 76 -10.06 -8.34 -10.50
C ALA A 76 -8.89 -9.33 -10.42
N MET A 77 -8.14 -9.49 -11.51
CA MET A 77 -6.98 -10.38 -11.63
C MET A 77 -5.74 -9.62 -12.07
N THR A 78 -5.81 -8.97 -13.22
CA THR A 78 -4.70 -8.22 -13.81
C THR A 78 -4.29 -7.04 -12.94
N SER A 79 -5.26 -6.30 -12.43
CA SER A 79 -5.02 -5.15 -11.55
C SER A 79 -4.24 -5.54 -10.29
N ARG A 80 -4.49 -6.70 -9.70
CA ARG A 80 -3.75 -7.21 -8.53
C ARG A 80 -2.27 -7.43 -8.85
N ILE A 81 -1.98 -8.00 -10.01
CA ILE A 81 -0.59 -8.24 -10.46
C ILE A 81 0.12 -6.89 -10.67
N VAL A 82 -0.54 -5.96 -11.34
CA VAL A 82 0.04 -4.63 -11.59
C VAL A 82 0.27 -3.88 -10.27
N HIS A 83 -0.66 -3.93 -9.33
CA HIS A 83 -0.47 -3.33 -8.01
C HIS A 83 0.72 -3.93 -7.26
N LEU A 84 0.92 -5.26 -7.33
CA LEU A 84 2.10 -5.91 -6.73
C LEU A 84 3.41 -5.45 -7.37
N VAL A 85 3.44 -5.29 -8.69
CA VAL A 85 4.63 -4.74 -9.39
C VAL A 85 4.93 -3.32 -8.92
N ILE A 86 3.92 -2.46 -8.81
CA ILE A 86 4.10 -1.07 -8.32
C ILE A 86 4.62 -1.06 -6.87
N LEU A 87 4.08 -1.92 -6.01
CA LEU A 87 4.56 -2.05 -4.63
C LEU A 87 6.01 -2.50 -4.56
N ASP A 88 6.41 -3.43 -5.43
CA ASP A 88 7.79 -3.91 -5.51
C ASP A 88 8.76 -2.81 -5.98
N VAL A 89 8.34 -2.04 -6.99
CA VAL A 89 9.10 -0.86 -7.45
C VAL A 89 9.25 0.18 -6.34
N LEU A 90 8.18 0.47 -5.58
CA LEU A 90 8.22 1.39 -4.45
C LEU A 90 9.16 0.90 -3.35
N ALA A 91 9.07 -0.37 -2.97
CA ALA A 91 9.92 -0.97 -1.94
C ALA A 91 11.39 -0.94 -2.35
N THR A 92 11.68 -1.28 -3.60
CA THR A 92 13.04 -1.23 -4.16
C THR A 92 13.56 0.21 -4.21
N GLY A 93 12.77 1.13 -4.74
CA GLY A 93 13.12 2.56 -4.81
C GLY A 93 13.36 3.18 -3.43
N PHE A 94 12.53 2.83 -2.44
CA PHE A 94 12.72 3.22 -1.05
C PHE A 94 14.05 2.71 -0.50
N THR A 95 14.36 1.42 -0.71
CA THR A 95 15.61 0.81 -0.25
C THR A 95 16.82 1.49 -0.86
N LEU A 96 16.82 1.74 -2.17
CA LEU A 96 17.91 2.41 -2.87
C LEU A 96 18.11 3.84 -2.38
N ARG A 97 17.04 4.56 -2.10
CA ARG A 97 17.08 5.96 -1.66
C ARG A 97 17.57 6.13 -0.22
N ARG A 98 17.39 5.11 0.63
CA ARG A 98 17.87 5.12 2.02
C ARG A 98 19.38 4.96 2.15
N GLY A 99 20.05 4.49 1.09
CA GLY A 99 21.50 4.38 1.04
C GLY A 99 22.11 3.21 1.83
N PRO A 100 23.46 3.18 1.97
CA PRO A 100 24.19 2.04 2.54
C PRO A 100 23.83 1.70 3.99
N GLU A 101 23.47 2.69 4.80
CA GLU A 101 23.09 2.47 6.21
C GLU A 101 21.85 1.60 6.34
N PHE A 102 20.93 1.71 5.42
CA PHE A 102 19.71 0.87 5.39
C PHE A 102 20.02 -0.57 4.98
N LEU A 103 21.04 -0.79 4.15
CA LEU A 103 21.50 -2.15 3.81
C LEU A 103 21.99 -2.90 5.04
N THR A 104 22.73 -2.25 5.92
CA THR A 104 23.18 -2.82 7.20
C THR A 104 21.98 -3.23 8.08
N HIS A 105 20.92 -2.43 8.08
CA HIS A 105 19.68 -2.77 8.79
C HIS A 105 18.99 -3.99 8.18
N LEU A 106 18.90 -4.07 6.86
CA LEU A 106 18.36 -5.25 6.16
C LEU A 106 19.20 -6.52 6.42
N GLU A 107 20.51 -6.40 6.51
CA GLU A 107 21.38 -7.53 6.85
C GLU A 107 21.12 -8.06 8.27
N LYS A 108 20.86 -7.17 9.23
CA LYS A 108 20.44 -7.57 10.58
C LYS A 108 19.14 -8.34 10.56
N ILE A 109 18.15 -7.86 9.81
CA ILE A 109 16.86 -8.56 9.64
C ILE A 109 17.08 -9.93 8.99
N LYS A 110 17.85 -10.01 7.90
CA LYS A 110 18.16 -11.28 7.21
C LYS A 110 18.89 -12.25 8.14
N SER A 111 19.84 -11.78 8.94
CA SER A 111 20.57 -12.62 9.88
C SER A 111 19.69 -13.16 11.00
N SER A 112 18.71 -12.40 11.48
CA SER A 112 17.75 -12.85 12.49
C SER A 112 16.81 -13.96 11.97
N LEU A 113 16.61 -14.02 10.66
CA LEU A 113 15.78 -15.05 10.01
C LEU A 113 16.55 -16.32 9.65
N LYS A 114 17.90 -16.30 9.65
CA LYS A 114 18.71 -17.48 9.32
C LYS A 114 18.40 -18.70 10.22
N PRO A 115 18.26 -18.56 11.54
CA PRO A 115 17.95 -19.70 12.41
C PRO A 115 16.58 -20.31 12.19
N THR A 116 15.67 -19.59 11.53
CA THR A 116 14.29 -20.05 11.28
C THR A 116 14.15 -20.85 9.99
N ARG A 117 15.23 -20.99 9.22
CA ARG A 117 15.24 -21.71 7.94
C ARG A 117 16.01 -23.01 8.08
N TYR A 118 15.42 -24.10 7.59
CA TYR A 118 16.16 -25.34 7.40
C TYR A 118 17.25 -25.12 6.34
N ASN A 119 18.45 -25.65 6.57
CA ASN A 119 19.47 -25.67 5.53
C ASN A 119 18.99 -26.51 4.36
N GLN A 120 19.38 -26.15 3.13
CA GLN A 120 18.94 -26.82 1.90
C GLN A 120 19.20 -28.34 1.85
N PHE A 121 19.97 -28.87 2.78
CA PHE A 121 20.38 -30.28 2.84
C PHE A 121 20.00 -30.98 4.14
N GLY A 122 19.07 -30.46 4.96
CA GLY A 122 18.45 -31.21 6.06
C GLY A 122 19.44 -31.77 7.11
N LYS A 123 20.54 -31.09 7.38
CA LYS A 123 21.44 -31.40 8.51
C LYS A 123 21.63 -30.18 9.39
#